data_8b1d4052bb8df185d37ea66f0bfb6a0c
#
_entry.id   8b1d4052bb8df185d37ea66f0bfb6a0c
#
_cell.length_a   1.000
_cell.length_b   1.000
_cell.length_c   1.000
_cell.angle_alpha   90.00
_cell.angle_beta   90.00
_cell.angle_gamma   90.00
#
_symmetry.space_group_name_H-M   'P 1'
#
loop_
_entity.id
_entity.type
_entity.pdbx_description
1 polymer ?
#
loop_
_entity_poly.entity_id
_entity_poly.type
_entity_poly.pdbx_seq_one_letter_code
_entity_poly.pdbx_strand_id
1 'polypeptide(L)'
;MRTASILAIAAALLLSAGCADETITYPDVIRIEGDRFHVQGIALDSEKGVIYSSFTNVLTVSDLNGNLKGSVTGITGHLGDIAFDPEKRVIYASLEFKDDAIGKAISQKIGEAGIQRSQSRFYIAEIYVDKITGPGIPLEDASRLYPVAEAGKDYMETVTVKGIEKEHRYGCSGIDGVALAPAFGEEGKKEKYLYVAYGIYGDTTRTDNDYNILLRYDLADLTVHTHKYFIHTGNTTYGIQNLAYDSFTDRMYLAVYKGKKKEYPNYGLFAIDMSQSPCTGQLQGVPYHTEEAEQVKICEGWHFKWGSTGLTSLGEGLYYISEDGKEDGRHYCNATLYTASDSPEAPFTRNYDTEKND
;
A
#
# COMPACT_ATOMS: atom_id res chain seq x y z
N MET A 1 -47.73 -2.25 73.50
CA MET A 1 -48.05 -1.78 72.17
C MET A 1 -46.74 -1.39 71.53
N ARG A 2 -46.28 -2.22 70.58
CA ARG A 2 -45.03 -1.99 69.82
C ARG A 2 -45.44 -1.78 68.38
N THR A 3 -45.24 -0.58 67.86
CA THR A 3 -45.43 -0.21 66.46
C THR A 3 -44.23 -0.65 65.61
N ALA A 4 -44.45 -1.50 64.61
CA ALA A 4 -43.46 -1.91 63.65
C ALA A 4 -43.47 -0.95 62.44
N SER A 5 -42.35 -0.29 62.20
CA SER A 5 -42.14 0.53 61.00
C SER A 5 -41.68 -0.35 59.86
N ILE A 6 -42.41 -0.36 58.76
CA ILE A 6 -42.08 -1.02 57.55
C ILE A 6 -41.22 -0.06 56.70
N LEU A 7 -39.97 -0.45 56.44
CA LEU A 7 -39.06 0.27 55.56
C LEU A 7 -39.25 -0.31 54.13
N ALA A 8 -39.78 0.49 53.22
CA ALA A 8 -39.87 0.13 51.80
C ALA A 8 -38.52 0.45 51.13
N ILE A 9 -37.82 -0.58 50.66
CA ILE A 9 -36.62 -0.46 49.83
C ILE A 9 -37.07 -0.39 48.35
N ALA A 10 -36.94 0.80 47.76
CA ALA A 10 -37.11 0.99 46.34
C ALA A 10 -35.83 0.51 45.61
N ALA A 11 -35.89 -0.62 44.93
CA ALA A 11 -34.83 -1.07 44.05
C ALA A 11 -34.88 -0.27 42.72
N ALA A 12 -33.90 0.62 42.53
CA ALA A 12 -33.68 1.28 41.24
C ALA A 12 -33.03 0.28 40.29
N LEU A 13 -33.79 -0.19 39.31
CA LEU A 13 -33.23 -0.90 38.15
C LEU A 13 -32.48 0.12 37.27
N LEU A 14 -31.16 0.11 37.35
CA LEU A 14 -30.30 0.71 36.35
C LEU A 14 -30.35 -0.15 35.07
N LEU A 15 -31.15 0.29 34.12
CA LEU A 15 -31.05 -0.20 32.72
C LEU A 15 -29.73 0.33 32.19
N SER A 16 -28.69 -0.50 32.19
CA SER A 16 -27.52 -0.29 31.37
C SER A 16 -27.96 -0.49 29.92
N ALA A 17 -28.16 0.62 29.20
CA ALA A 17 -28.18 0.59 27.74
C ALA A 17 -26.78 0.13 27.28
N GLY A 18 -26.64 -1.16 27.02
CA GLY A 18 -25.51 -1.68 26.30
C GLY A 18 -25.57 -1.09 24.90
N CYS A 19 -24.61 -0.25 24.54
CA CYS A 19 -24.29 -0.04 23.14
C CYS A 19 -23.96 -1.42 22.60
N ALA A 20 -24.83 -2.00 21.78
CA ALA A 20 -24.46 -3.09 20.91
C ALA A 20 -23.41 -2.48 19.96
N ASP A 21 -22.17 -2.91 20.05
CA ASP A 21 -21.20 -2.73 18.97
C ASP A 21 -21.86 -3.32 17.71
N GLU A 22 -22.30 -2.48 16.81
CA GLU A 22 -22.75 -2.93 15.49
C GLU A 22 -21.52 -3.51 14.80
N THR A 23 -21.42 -4.83 14.80
CA THR A 23 -20.37 -5.54 14.07
C THR A 23 -20.54 -5.20 12.60
N ILE A 24 -19.56 -4.50 12.02
CA ILE A 24 -19.56 -4.17 10.60
C ILE A 24 -19.55 -5.48 9.82
N THR A 25 -20.56 -5.68 8.98
CA THR A 25 -20.59 -6.78 8.02
C THR A 25 -19.88 -6.33 6.76
N TYR A 26 -18.79 -6.99 6.42
CA TYR A 26 -18.04 -6.73 5.19
C TYR A 26 -18.72 -7.38 3.99
N PRO A 27 -19.12 -6.61 2.94
CA PRO A 27 -19.62 -7.18 1.70
C PRO A 27 -18.59 -8.06 1.00
N ASP A 28 -19.02 -9.12 0.32
CA ASP A 28 -18.12 -9.97 -0.46
C ASP A 28 -17.40 -9.19 -1.57
N VAL A 29 -18.06 -8.19 -2.15
CA VAL A 29 -17.49 -7.30 -3.17
C VAL A 29 -18.01 -5.88 -2.97
N ILE A 30 -17.11 -4.92 -3.02
CA ILE A 30 -17.42 -3.49 -3.13
C ILE A 30 -16.98 -3.02 -4.51
N ARG A 31 -17.91 -2.72 -5.41
CA ARG A 31 -17.60 -2.15 -6.72
C ARG A 31 -17.42 -0.63 -6.60
N ILE A 32 -16.24 -0.15 -6.96
CA ILE A 32 -15.85 1.26 -6.90
C ILE A 32 -15.56 1.73 -8.31
N GLU A 33 -16.29 2.75 -8.76
CA GLU A 33 -16.10 3.31 -10.09
C GLU A 33 -14.88 4.24 -10.12
N GLY A 34 -14.02 4.01 -11.10
CA GLY A 34 -12.89 4.85 -11.46
C GLY A 34 -13.17 5.69 -12.70
N ASP A 35 -12.11 6.11 -13.38
CA ASP A 35 -12.22 6.88 -14.63
C ASP A 35 -11.17 6.41 -15.66
N ARG A 36 -10.17 7.23 -15.96
CA ARG A 36 -9.19 7.01 -17.05
C ARG A 36 -8.09 6.03 -16.69
N PHE A 37 -7.84 5.86 -15.39
CA PHE A 37 -6.73 5.07 -14.86
C PHE A 37 -7.27 3.96 -13.99
N HIS A 38 -6.53 2.85 -13.95
CA HIS A 38 -6.84 1.75 -13.03
C HIS A 38 -6.50 2.14 -11.58
N VAL A 39 -7.08 1.40 -10.66
CA VAL A 39 -6.81 1.51 -9.22
C VAL A 39 -5.34 1.16 -8.94
N GLN A 40 -4.77 1.84 -7.94
CA GLN A 40 -3.37 1.68 -7.52
C GLN A 40 -3.25 1.17 -6.08
N GLY A 41 -4.23 1.46 -5.24
CA GLY A 41 -4.26 1.07 -3.84
C GLY A 41 -5.64 1.23 -3.24
N ILE A 42 -5.92 0.47 -2.18
CA ILE A 42 -7.15 0.53 -1.40
C ILE A 42 -6.84 0.53 0.10
N ALA A 43 -7.64 1.24 0.88
CA ALA A 43 -7.57 1.20 2.34
C ALA A 43 -8.98 1.33 2.94
N LEU A 44 -9.21 0.73 4.11
CA LEU A 44 -10.51 0.73 4.76
C LEU A 44 -10.47 1.53 6.07
N ASP A 45 -11.47 2.37 6.28
CA ASP A 45 -11.85 2.93 7.57
C ASP A 45 -13.05 2.13 8.09
N SER A 46 -12.76 1.12 8.90
CA SER A 46 -13.78 0.26 9.48
C SER A 46 -14.70 0.99 10.46
N GLU A 47 -14.20 2.04 11.14
CA GLU A 47 -15.03 2.84 12.06
C GLU A 47 -16.12 3.62 11.33
N LYS A 48 -15.78 4.18 10.15
CA LYS A 48 -16.72 4.97 9.35
C LYS A 48 -17.46 4.15 8.28
N GLY A 49 -17.07 2.89 8.07
CA GLY A 49 -17.64 2.06 6.99
C GLY A 49 -17.40 2.64 5.60
N VAL A 50 -16.18 3.14 5.35
CA VAL A 50 -15.79 3.69 4.05
C VAL A 50 -14.50 3.08 3.55
N ILE A 51 -14.40 2.95 2.24
CA ILE A 51 -13.20 2.50 1.53
C ILE A 51 -12.60 3.65 0.73
N TYR A 52 -11.31 3.82 0.84
CA TYR A 52 -10.51 4.74 0.06
C TYR A 52 -9.88 3.99 -1.10
N SER A 53 -9.83 4.62 -2.28
CA SER A 53 -9.20 4.02 -3.47
C SER A 53 -8.45 5.07 -4.26
N SER A 54 -7.18 4.82 -4.57
CA SER A 54 -6.37 5.67 -5.43
C SER A 54 -6.48 5.20 -6.89
N PHE A 55 -6.72 6.13 -7.81
CA PHE A 55 -6.79 5.88 -9.26
C PHE A 55 -5.81 6.81 -10.00
N THR A 56 -4.52 6.68 -9.74
CA THR A 56 -3.44 7.47 -10.35
C THR A 56 -3.58 8.99 -10.17
N ASN A 57 -4.69 9.61 -10.54
CA ASN A 57 -4.91 11.07 -10.50
C ASN A 57 -6.11 11.51 -9.66
N VAL A 58 -6.71 10.59 -8.91
CA VAL A 58 -7.80 10.86 -7.98
C VAL A 58 -7.77 9.87 -6.82
N LEU A 59 -8.05 10.36 -5.61
CA LEU A 59 -8.40 9.52 -4.47
C LEU A 59 -9.91 9.60 -4.28
N THR A 60 -10.58 8.45 -4.21
CA THR A 60 -12.02 8.36 -3.96
C THR A 60 -12.30 7.84 -2.56
N VAL A 61 -13.43 8.29 -1.99
CA VAL A 61 -14.01 7.80 -0.74
C VAL A 61 -15.38 7.26 -1.06
N SER A 62 -15.61 5.96 -0.85
CA SER A 62 -16.90 5.31 -1.12
C SER A 62 -17.41 4.63 0.15
N ASP A 63 -18.74 4.51 0.29
CA ASP A 63 -19.30 3.62 1.31
C ASP A 63 -19.13 2.14 0.91
N LEU A 64 -19.48 1.22 1.82
CA LEU A 64 -19.36 -0.23 1.55
C LEU A 64 -20.35 -0.76 0.49
N ASN A 65 -21.25 0.08 -0.01
CA ASN A 65 -22.11 -0.22 -1.17
C ASN A 65 -21.51 0.33 -2.49
N GLY A 66 -20.32 0.95 -2.44
CA GLY A 66 -19.64 1.54 -3.59
C GLY A 66 -20.11 2.96 -3.95
N ASN A 67 -20.99 3.59 -3.16
CA ASN A 67 -21.46 4.94 -3.44
C ASN A 67 -20.38 5.97 -3.09
N LEU A 68 -20.03 6.83 -4.03
CA LEU A 68 -19.06 7.90 -3.84
C LEU A 68 -19.54 8.89 -2.77
N LYS A 69 -18.71 9.15 -1.77
CA LYS A 69 -18.94 10.13 -0.68
C LYS A 69 -18.04 11.36 -0.82
N GLY A 70 -16.84 11.19 -1.36
CA GLY A 70 -15.89 12.27 -1.52
C GLY A 70 -14.76 11.89 -2.46
N SER A 71 -13.96 12.88 -2.85
CA SER A 71 -12.74 12.63 -3.62
C SER A 71 -11.74 13.76 -3.48
N VAL A 72 -10.46 13.42 -3.63
CA VAL A 72 -9.35 14.37 -3.80
C VAL A 72 -8.95 14.37 -5.25
N THR A 73 -8.85 15.56 -5.84
CA THR A 73 -8.56 15.80 -7.27
C THR A 73 -7.40 16.79 -7.44
N GLY A 74 -7.11 17.19 -8.68
CA GLY A 74 -5.98 18.10 -8.97
C GLY A 74 -4.62 17.41 -8.92
N ILE A 75 -4.59 16.07 -8.89
CA ILE A 75 -3.35 15.29 -8.87
C ILE A 75 -2.84 15.17 -10.30
N THR A 76 -1.73 15.86 -10.59
CA THR A 76 -1.09 15.87 -11.93
C THR A 76 0.05 14.84 -12.05
N GLY A 77 0.35 14.13 -10.96
CA GLY A 77 1.32 13.03 -10.90
C GLY A 77 0.66 11.65 -10.87
N HIS A 78 1.45 10.65 -10.47
CA HIS A 78 1.01 9.28 -10.23
C HIS A 78 0.81 9.09 -8.73
N LEU A 79 -0.43 9.03 -8.28
CA LEU A 79 -0.81 8.58 -6.94
C LEU A 79 -0.84 7.06 -6.97
N GLY A 80 0.07 6.43 -6.22
CA GLY A 80 0.21 4.98 -6.13
C GLY A 80 -0.58 4.39 -4.97
N ASP A 81 0.04 3.50 -4.23
CA ASP A 81 -0.55 2.79 -3.09
C ASP A 81 -0.87 3.72 -1.91
N ILE A 82 -1.79 3.28 -1.05
CA ILE A 82 -2.30 4.05 0.09
C ILE A 82 -2.40 3.19 1.36
N ALA A 83 -2.09 3.81 2.50
CA ALA A 83 -2.26 3.23 3.83
C ALA A 83 -3.03 4.19 4.74
N PHE A 84 -4.07 3.72 5.41
CA PHE A 84 -4.89 4.53 6.32
C PHE A 84 -4.42 4.40 7.77
N ASP A 85 -4.22 5.54 8.45
CA ASP A 85 -3.98 5.62 9.88
C ASP A 85 -5.27 6.06 10.60
N PRO A 86 -5.95 5.16 11.31
CA PRO A 86 -7.19 5.49 11.99
C PRO A 86 -6.98 6.43 13.20
N GLU A 87 -5.80 6.40 13.85
CA GLU A 87 -5.51 7.23 15.01
C GLU A 87 -5.30 8.69 14.63
N LYS A 88 -4.56 8.93 13.55
CA LYS A 88 -4.30 10.28 13.01
C LYS A 88 -5.37 10.77 12.05
N ARG A 89 -6.26 9.91 11.60
CA ARG A 89 -7.26 10.20 10.57
C ARG A 89 -6.63 10.69 9.26
N VAL A 90 -5.56 10.01 8.83
CA VAL A 90 -4.82 10.34 7.60
C VAL A 90 -4.61 9.13 6.71
N ILE A 91 -4.49 9.38 5.41
CA ILE A 91 -4.00 8.43 4.41
C ILE A 91 -2.58 8.84 4.07
N TYR A 92 -1.64 7.92 4.18
CA TYR A 92 -0.33 8.05 3.57
C TYR A 92 -0.37 7.41 2.19
N ALA A 93 0.12 8.14 1.19
CA ALA A 93 0.14 7.68 -0.19
C ALA A 93 1.50 7.96 -0.84
N SER A 94 1.92 7.11 -1.76
CA SER A 94 3.00 7.45 -2.67
C SER A 94 2.51 8.39 -3.76
N LEU A 95 3.26 9.44 -4.05
CA LEU A 95 2.96 10.38 -5.12
C LEU A 95 4.24 10.70 -5.89
N GLU A 96 4.23 10.49 -7.19
CA GLU A 96 5.41 10.70 -8.01
C GLU A 96 5.13 11.47 -9.31
N PHE A 97 6.15 12.21 -9.71
CA PHE A 97 6.21 12.94 -10.96
C PHE A 97 7.46 12.49 -11.71
N LYS A 98 7.32 11.83 -12.86
CA LYS A 98 8.43 11.24 -13.62
C LYS A 98 8.44 11.66 -15.08
N ASP A 99 9.61 11.66 -15.67
CA ASP A 99 9.83 11.91 -17.10
C ASP A 99 9.85 10.64 -17.96
N ASP A 100 9.68 9.47 -17.36
CA ASP A 100 9.65 8.18 -18.03
C ASP A 100 8.40 7.98 -18.91
N ALA A 101 8.29 6.81 -19.54
CA ALA A 101 7.15 6.49 -20.41
C ALA A 101 5.81 6.56 -19.67
N ILE A 102 5.80 6.17 -18.38
CA ILE A 102 4.59 6.20 -17.53
C ILE A 102 4.21 7.64 -17.20
N GLY A 103 5.13 8.45 -16.72
CA GLY A 103 4.89 9.87 -16.42
C GLY A 103 4.42 10.65 -17.65
N LYS A 104 5.03 10.42 -18.81
CA LYS A 104 4.60 11.00 -20.09
C LYS A 104 3.19 10.57 -20.48
N ALA A 105 2.86 9.30 -20.33
CA ALA A 105 1.52 8.79 -20.64
C ALA A 105 0.44 9.38 -19.70
N ILE A 106 0.76 9.57 -18.42
CA ILE A 106 -0.13 10.24 -17.46
C ILE A 106 -0.35 11.68 -17.87
N SER A 107 0.72 12.46 -18.03
CA SER A 107 0.64 13.88 -18.46
C SER A 107 -0.20 14.05 -19.73
N GLN A 108 0.03 13.22 -20.74
CA GLN A 108 -0.73 13.23 -21.98
C GLN A 108 -2.24 12.97 -21.75
N LYS A 109 -2.58 11.99 -20.91
CA LYS A 109 -3.99 11.63 -20.63
C LYS A 109 -4.74 12.72 -19.86
N ILE A 110 -4.07 13.45 -18.98
CA ILE A 110 -4.69 14.53 -18.19
C ILE A 110 -4.61 15.90 -18.90
N GLY A 111 -3.89 15.99 -20.03
CA GLY A 111 -3.73 17.25 -20.79
C GLY A 111 -2.67 18.19 -20.23
N GLU A 112 -1.75 17.68 -19.43
CA GLU A 112 -0.64 18.43 -18.83
C GLU A 112 0.64 18.30 -19.68
N ALA A 113 1.53 19.29 -19.54
CA ALA A 113 2.86 19.22 -20.13
C ALA A 113 3.70 18.14 -19.43
N GLY A 114 4.41 17.33 -20.21
CA GLY A 114 5.40 16.41 -19.65
C GLY A 114 6.54 17.16 -18.97
N ILE A 115 7.14 16.53 -17.95
CA ILE A 115 8.28 17.09 -17.23
C ILE A 115 9.60 16.58 -17.79
N GLN A 116 10.70 17.28 -17.51
CA GLN A 116 12.06 16.83 -17.76
C GLN A 116 12.57 15.99 -16.58
N ARG A 117 13.59 15.12 -16.79
CA ARG A 117 14.17 14.28 -15.75
C ARG A 117 14.58 15.05 -14.50
N SER A 118 15.20 16.22 -14.63
CA SER A 118 15.59 17.08 -13.51
C SER A 118 14.41 17.59 -12.68
N GLN A 119 13.19 17.47 -13.18
CA GLN A 119 11.95 17.86 -12.52
C GLN A 119 11.23 16.67 -11.85
N SER A 120 11.76 15.42 -12.00
CA SER A 120 11.21 14.24 -11.33
C SER A 120 11.24 14.41 -9.82
N ARG A 121 10.14 14.08 -9.16
CA ARG A 121 9.93 14.26 -7.71
C ARG A 121 9.11 13.09 -7.16
N PHE A 122 9.43 12.72 -5.93
CA PHE A 122 8.82 11.62 -5.20
C PHE A 122 8.40 12.10 -3.83
N TYR A 123 7.15 11.84 -3.43
CA TYR A 123 6.58 12.35 -2.18
C TYR A 123 5.81 11.26 -1.44
N ILE A 124 5.84 11.33 -0.12
CA ILE A 124 4.79 10.82 0.73
C ILE A 124 3.73 11.92 0.79
N ALA A 125 2.51 11.63 0.36
CA ALA A 125 1.36 12.51 0.54
C ALA A 125 0.61 12.08 1.81
N GLU A 126 0.58 12.97 2.80
CA GLU A 126 -0.22 12.83 4.01
C GLU A 126 -1.57 13.52 3.77
N ILE A 127 -2.62 12.74 3.54
CA ILE A 127 -3.95 13.24 3.14
C ILE A 127 -4.89 13.16 4.35
N TYR A 128 -5.39 14.29 4.79
CA TYR A 128 -6.29 14.41 5.95
C TYR A 128 -7.71 14.06 5.54
N VAL A 129 -8.20 12.87 5.97
CA VAL A 129 -9.51 12.37 5.51
C VAL A 129 -10.67 13.24 5.98
N ASP A 130 -10.55 13.91 7.11
CA ASP A 130 -11.59 14.82 7.63
C ASP A 130 -11.72 16.13 6.82
N LYS A 131 -10.77 16.42 5.94
CA LYS A 131 -10.86 17.52 4.96
C LYS A 131 -11.58 17.11 3.68
N ILE A 132 -11.84 15.83 3.47
CA ILE A 132 -12.56 15.33 2.28
C ILE A 132 -14.07 15.39 2.56
N THR A 133 -14.61 16.60 2.52
CA THR A 133 -16.02 16.87 2.87
C THR A 133 -17.01 16.58 1.74
N GLY A 134 -16.52 16.20 0.56
CA GLY A 134 -17.31 15.90 -0.63
C GLY A 134 -16.44 15.61 -1.84
N PRO A 135 -17.02 15.37 -3.01
CA PRO A 135 -16.27 15.17 -4.24
C PRO A 135 -15.54 16.44 -4.71
N GLY A 136 -14.30 16.25 -5.24
CA GLY A 136 -13.57 17.31 -5.94
C GLY A 136 -12.71 18.21 -5.06
N ILE A 137 -12.35 17.80 -3.86
CA ILE A 137 -11.45 18.56 -2.98
C ILE A 137 -10.04 18.61 -3.62
N PRO A 138 -9.42 19.78 -3.82
CA PRO A 138 -8.05 19.86 -4.32
C PRO A 138 -7.04 19.18 -3.39
N LEU A 139 -6.01 18.50 -3.94
CA LEU A 139 -4.97 17.85 -3.16
C LEU A 139 -4.29 18.83 -2.19
N GLU A 140 -3.99 20.04 -2.63
CA GLU A 140 -3.34 21.08 -1.84
C GLU A 140 -4.14 21.50 -0.59
N ASP A 141 -5.46 21.41 -0.64
CA ASP A 141 -6.34 21.74 0.49
C ASP A 141 -6.45 20.61 1.51
N ALA A 142 -6.26 19.37 1.06
CA ALA A 142 -6.45 18.18 1.88
C ALA A 142 -5.14 17.49 2.30
N SER A 143 -3.97 17.93 1.83
CA SER A 143 -2.74 17.17 2.06
C SER A 143 -1.53 18.02 2.47
N ARG A 144 -0.51 17.31 2.91
CA ARG A 144 0.87 17.77 3.05
C ARG A 144 1.79 16.78 2.35
N LEU A 145 2.81 17.31 1.63
CA LEU A 145 3.74 16.50 0.85
C LEU A 145 5.13 16.50 1.50
N TYR A 146 5.73 15.32 1.66
CA TYR A 146 7.06 15.13 2.20
C TYR A 146 7.96 14.50 1.13
N PRO A 147 9.09 15.11 0.76
CA PRO A 147 9.97 14.57 -0.27
C PRO A 147 10.61 13.24 0.15
N VAL A 148 10.57 12.24 -0.72
CA VAL A 148 11.32 10.98 -0.58
C VAL A 148 12.69 11.18 -1.26
N ALA A 149 13.56 11.89 -0.56
CA ALA A 149 14.85 12.34 -1.11
C ALA A 149 15.75 11.18 -1.55
N GLU A 150 15.74 10.06 -0.81
CA GLU A 150 16.56 8.89 -1.12
C GLU A 150 16.16 8.24 -2.45
N ALA A 151 14.86 8.07 -2.69
CA ALA A 151 14.38 7.55 -3.99
C ALA A 151 14.72 8.51 -5.12
N GLY A 152 14.60 9.82 -4.89
CA GLY A 152 14.99 10.85 -5.86
C GLY A 152 16.48 10.79 -6.21
N LYS A 153 17.34 10.58 -5.21
CA LYS A 153 18.78 10.39 -5.40
C LYS A 153 19.05 9.14 -6.26
N ASP A 154 18.51 7.99 -5.88
CA ASP A 154 18.73 6.74 -6.60
C ASP A 154 18.15 6.77 -8.02
N TYR A 155 17.02 7.46 -8.24
CA TYR A 155 16.43 7.68 -9.57
C TYR A 155 17.34 8.51 -10.48
N MET A 156 17.99 9.54 -9.94
CA MET A 156 18.83 10.45 -10.72
C MET A 156 20.25 9.91 -10.96
N GLU A 157 20.71 8.95 -10.18
CA GLU A 157 22.07 8.45 -10.21
C GLU A 157 22.32 7.55 -11.44
N THR A 158 23.52 7.62 -11.99
CA THR A 158 24.04 6.72 -13.01
C THR A 158 25.10 5.84 -12.39
N VAL A 159 25.03 4.54 -12.66
CA VAL A 159 25.91 3.52 -12.09
C VAL A 159 26.51 2.64 -13.20
N THR A 160 27.63 1.98 -12.90
CA THR A 160 28.22 1.01 -13.84
C THR A 160 27.88 -0.41 -13.40
N VAL A 161 27.17 -1.15 -14.28
CA VAL A 161 26.81 -2.54 -14.07
C VAL A 161 27.45 -3.38 -15.18
N LYS A 162 28.33 -4.31 -14.83
CA LYS A 162 29.05 -5.16 -15.81
C LYS A 162 29.80 -4.35 -16.87
N GLY A 163 30.37 -3.19 -16.49
CA GLY A 163 31.10 -2.31 -17.41
C GLY A 163 30.21 -1.44 -18.32
N ILE A 164 28.91 -1.43 -18.13
CA ILE A 164 27.94 -0.63 -18.89
C ILE A 164 27.34 0.42 -17.95
N GLU A 165 27.31 1.68 -18.39
CA GLU A 165 26.58 2.72 -17.68
C GLU A 165 25.07 2.46 -17.73
N LYS A 166 24.44 2.54 -16.58
CA LYS A 166 23.00 2.38 -16.39
C LYS A 166 22.48 3.56 -15.58
N GLU A 167 21.47 4.20 -16.09
CA GLU A 167 20.68 5.16 -15.30
C GLU A 167 19.91 4.44 -14.21
N HIS A 168 19.53 5.17 -13.19
CA HIS A 168 18.71 4.69 -12.07
C HIS A 168 19.41 3.60 -11.23
N ARG A 169 20.09 4.05 -10.18
CA ARG A 169 20.74 3.18 -9.19
C ARG A 169 19.73 2.12 -8.69
N TYR A 170 20.16 0.87 -8.55
CA TYR A 170 19.31 -0.31 -8.22
C TYR A 170 18.16 -0.55 -9.21
N GLY A 171 18.13 0.13 -10.35
CA GLY A 171 16.98 0.14 -11.25
C GLY A 171 15.79 0.92 -10.73
N CYS A 172 16.00 1.86 -9.79
CA CYS A 172 14.93 2.66 -9.18
C CYS A 172 14.06 3.33 -10.25
N SER A 173 12.77 3.06 -10.25
CA SER A 173 11.78 3.71 -11.12
C SER A 173 10.91 4.72 -10.35
N GLY A 174 11.24 5.02 -9.10
CA GLY A 174 10.48 5.87 -8.20
C GLY A 174 10.02 5.13 -6.95
N ILE A 175 8.81 5.43 -6.52
CA ILE A 175 8.17 4.81 -5.35
C ILE A 175 6.76 4.34 -5.71
N ASP A 176 6.23 3.33 -4.96
CA ASP A 176 4.83 2.93 -5.17
C ASP A 176 4.20 2.41 -3.87
N GLY A 177 4.44 1.15 -3.45
CA GLY A 177 3.83 0.55 -2.27
C GLY A 177 4.07 1.34 -0.98
N VAL A 178 3.03 1.46 -0.14
CA VAL A 178 3.11 2.06 1.20
C VAL A 178 2.36 1.22 2.23
N ALA A 179 2.89 1.11 3.46
CA ALA A 179 2.22 0.42 4.55
C ALA A 179 2.56 1.03 5.91
N LEU A 180 1.64 0.90 6.85
CA LEU A 180 1.87 1.12 8.27
C LEU A 180 2.13 -0.22 8.94
N ALA A 181 3.30 -0.38 9.56
CA ALA A 181 3.70 -1.62 10.20
C ALA A 181 4.64 -1.36 11.38
N PRO A 182 4.79 -2.31 12.34
CA PRO A 182 5.83 -2.25 13.36
C PRO A 182 7.24 -2.37 12.75
N ALA A 183 8.27 -2.17 13.54
CA ALA A 183 9.64 -2.47 13.11
C ALA A 183 9.86 -3.99 12.96
N PHE A 184 10.74 -4.37 12.04
CA PHE A 184 11.16 -5.76 11.88
C PHE A 184 11.87 -6.26 13.15
N GLY A 185 11.51 -7.44 13.63
CA GLY A 185 12.11 -8.07 14.81
C GLY A 185 11.74 -7.46 16.15
N GLU A 186 10.78 -6.54 16.19
CA GLU A 186 10.35 -5.88 17.43
C GLU A 186 9.36 -6.75 18.21
N GLU A 187 9.66 -6.99 19.49
CA GLU A 187 8.75 -7.65 20.41
C GLU A 187 7.67 -6.67 20.91
N GLY A 188 6.41 -7.11 20.92
CA GLY A 188 5.27 -6.36 21.43
C GLY A 188 4.69 -5.29 20.50
N LYS A 189 5.32 -4.97 19.40
CA LYS A 189 4.81 -4.23 18.21
C LYS A 189 3.85 -3.07 18.50
N LYS A 190 4.23 -2.20 19.43
CA LYS A 190 3.38 -1.07 19.88
C LYS A 190 3.47 0.13 18.96
N GLU A 191 4.62 0.38 18.40
CA GLU A 191 4.91 1.52 17.56
C GLU A 191 4.74 1.17 16.08
N LYS A 192 4.12 2.07 15.32
CA LYS A 192 3.96 1.94 13.87
C LYS A 192 4.86 2.90 13.16
N TYR A 193 5.41 2.45 12.06
CA TYR A 193 6.25 3.20 11.13
C TYR A 193 5.61 3.19 9.75
N LEU A 194 5.91 4.20 8.94
CA LEU A 194 5.53 4.20 7.54
C LEU A 194 6.65 3.55 6.73
N TYR A 195 6.29 2.53 5.95
CA TYR A 195 7.15 1.92 4.95
C TYR A 195 6.77 2.43 3.57
N VAL A 196 7.80 2.80 2.78
CA VAL A 196 7.65 3.25 1.39
C VAL A 196 8.53 2.38 0.51
N ALA A 197 7.94 1.73 -0.48
CA ALA A 197 8.64 0.83 -1.39
C ALA A 197 9.11 1.54 -2.65
N TYR A 198 10.25 1.09 -3.17
CA TYR A 198 10.70 1.52 -4.49
C TYR A 198 9.94 0.81 -5.61
N GLY A 199 9.64 1.58 -6.65
CA GLY A 199 9.46 1.03 -7.97
C GLY A 199 10.82 0.60 -8.55
N ILE A 200 10.85 -0.51 -9.30
CA ILE A 200 12.08 -1.05 -9.89
C ILE A 200 11.84 -1.35 -11.37
N TYR A 201 12.62 -0.76 -12.27
CA TYR A 201 12.54 -1.11 -13.69
C TYR A 201 12.90 -2.58 -13.96
N GLY A 202 12.05 -3.28 -14.71
CA GLY A 202 12.21 -4.70 -15.05
C GLY A 202 13.26 -4.99 -16.14
N ASP A 203 14.37 -4.23 -16.20
CA ASP A 203 15.47 -4.45 -17.16
C ASP A 203 16.19 -5.77 -16.83
N THR A 204 16.03 -6.76 -17.71
CA THR A 204 16.63 -8.10 -17.54
C THR A 204 18.14 -8.14 -17.85
N THR A 205 18.72 -7.05 -18.34
CA THR A 205 20.16 -6.97 -18.69
C THR A 205 21.03 -6.51 -17.52
N ARG A 206 20.45 -6.03 -16.43
CA ARG A 206 21.16 -5.60 -15.22
C ARG A 206 21.03 -6.62 -14.10
N THR A 207 21.98 -6.61 -13.14
CA THR A 207 21.99 -7.52 -11.99
C THR A 207 21.69 -6.80 -10.69
N ASP A 208 21.72 -5.48 -10.69
CA ASP A 208 21.55 -4.64 -9.53
C ASP A 208 20.08 -4.28 -9.23
N ASN A 209 19.12 -4.82 -10.00
CA ASN A 209 17.68 -4.64 -9.85
C ASN A 209 16.95 -5.92 -9.41
N ASP A 210 17.66 -6.82 -8.69
CA ASP A 210 17.08 -8.05 -8.14
C ASP A 210 16.62 -7.87 -6.69
N TYR A 211 16.80 -6.66 -6.15
CA TYR A 211 16.31 -6.27 -4.84
C TYR A 211 15.17 -5.27 -4.97
N ASN A 212 14.06 -5.54 -4.29
CA ASN A 212 13.12 -4.49 -3.93
C ASN A 212 13.65 -3.75 -2.68
N ILE A 213 13.28 -2.49 -2.52
CA ILE A 213 13.82 -1.62 -1.48
C ILE A 213 12.67 -1.00 -0.69
N LEU A 214 12.77 -1.03 0.64
CA LEU A 214 11.85 -0.35 1.55
C LEU A 214 12.59 0.75 2.31
N LEU A 215 12.00 1.94 2.37
CA LEU A 215 12.39 2.99 3.30
C LEU A 215 11.43 2.98 4.48
N ARG A 216 11.96 3.01 5.71
CA ARG A 216 11.15 3.16 6.93
C ARG A 216 11.23 4.58 7.45
N TYR A 217 10.09 5.16 7.77
CA TYR A 217 9.96 6.50 8.36
C TYR A 217 9.31 6.43 9.72
N ASP A 218 9.78 7.27 10.63
CA ASP A 218 9.06 7.59 11.86
C ASP A 218 7.85 8.48 11.53
N LEU A 219 6.67 8.16 12.07
CA LEU A 219 5.45 8.95 11.84
C LEU A 219 5.50 10.35 12.50
N ALA A 220 6.50 10.63 13.34
CA ALA A 220 6.74 11.95 13.89
C ALA A 220 7.56 12.83 12.92
N ASP A 221 8.37 12.23 12.03
CA ASP A 221 9.18 12.95 11.04
C ASP A 221 9.27 12.19 9.72
N LEU A 222 8.45 12.57 8.75
CA LEU A 222 8.43 11.98 7.40
C LEU A 222 9.47 12.62 6.45
N THR A 223 10.33 13.51 6.92
CA THR A 223 11.32 14.17 6.07
C THR A 223 12.58 13.33 5.88
N VAL A 224 12.87 12.41 6.80
CA VAL A 224 14.06 11.57 6.81
C VAL A 224 13.69 10.12 7.09
N HIS A 225 14.10 9.21 6.21
CA HIS A 225 13.97 7.78 6.49
C HIS A 225 14.97 7.33 7.55
N THR A 226 14.57 6.39 8.40
CA THR A 226 15.40 5.84 9.47
C THR A 226 16.18 4.60 9.05
N HIS A 227 15.62 3.82 8.11
CA HIS A 227 16.22 2.60 7.58
C HIS A 227 15.96 2.47 6.07
N LYS A 228 16.87 1.78 5.38
CA LYS A 228 16.77 1.37 3.98
C LYS A 228 17.04 -0.12 3.91
N TYR A 229 15.97 -0.91 3.71
CA TYR A 229 16.03 -2.36 3.65
C TYR A 229 16.07 -2.85 2.21
N PHE A 230 16.88 -3.86 1.95
CA PHE A 230 16.96 -4.56 0.68
C PHE A 230 16.33 -5.95 0.78
N ILE A 231 15.47 -6.29 -0.16
CA ILE A 231 14.72 -7.53 -0.20
C ILE A 231 15.03 -8.23 -1.52
N HIS A 232 15.73 -9.35 -1.47
CA HIS A 232 16.06 -10.11 -2.67
C HIS A 232 14.83 -10.89 -3.15
N THR A 233 14.06 -10.30 -4.06
CA THR A 233 12.87 -10.90 -4.69
C THR A 233 13.18 -11.53 -6.04
N GLY A 234 14.39 -11.34 -6.55
CA GLY A 234 14.67 -11.41 -7.95
C GLY A 234 14.12 -10.19 -8.71
N ASN A 235 14.20 -10.21 -10.01
CA ASN A 235 13.69 -9.14 -10.85
C ASN A 235 12.15 -9.02 -10.76
N THR A 236 11.65 -7.81 -10.59
CA THR A 236 10.22 -7.47 -10.69
C THR A 236 9.99 -6.41 -11.76
N THR A 237 8.77 -6.25 -12.25
CA THR A 237 8.40 -5.16 -13.16
C THR A 237 7.76 -4.06 -12.34
N TYR A 238 8.35 -2.87 -12.33
CA TYR A 238 7.93 -1.70 -11.54
C TYR A 238 8.01 -1.84 -10.00
N GLY A 239 8.66 -2.90 -9.48
CA GLY A 239 8.88 -3.06 -8.03
C GLY A 239 7.63 -3.45 -7.25
N ILE A 240 7.64 -3.08 -5.96
CA ILE A 240 6.50 -3.34 -5.07
C ILE A 240 5.43 -2.30 -5.35
N GLN A 241 4.29 -2.76 -5.84
CA GLN A 241 3.15 -1.93 -6.20
C GLN A 241 2.25 -1.67 -5.00
N ASN A 242 2.03 -2.68 -4.16
CA ASN A 242 1.28 -2.55 -2.92
C ASN A 242 2.01 -3.25 -1.78
N LEU A 243 1.95 -2.62 -0.61
CA LEU A 243 2.37 -3.17 0.68
C LEU A 243 1.16 -3.33 1.59
N ALA A 244 1.08 -4.45 2.31
CA ALA A 244 0.09 -4.63 3.36
C ALA A 244 0.70 -5.36 4.55
N TYR A 245 0.64 -4.74 5.73
CA TYR A 245 0.95 -5.43 6.98
C TYR A 245 -0.32 -6.06 7.54
N ASP A 246 -0.22 -7.29 7.93
CA ASP A 246 -1.27 -8.04 8.58
C ASP A 246 -0.84 -8.49 9.98
N SER A 247 -1.51 -7.98 11.00
CA SER A 247 -1.22 -8.31 12.40
C SER A 247 -1.69 -9.71 12.81
N PHE A 248 -2.58 -10.34 12.05
CA PHE A 248 -3.07 -11.69 12.32
C PHE A 248 -2.02 -12.75 11.98
N THR A 249 -1.38 -12.61 10.81
CA THR A 249 -0.29 -13.52 10.37
C THR A 249 1.09 -13.01 10.76
N ASP A 250 1.20 -11.78 11.26
CA ASP A 250 2.45 -11.06 11.49
C ASP A 250 3.36 -10.99 10.27
N ARG A 251 2.76 -10.72 9.12
CA ARG A 251 3.44 -10.66 7.83
C ARG A 251 3.26 -9.31 7.14
N MET A 252 4.31 -8.90 6.43
CA MET A 252 4.20 -7.85 5.43
C MET A 252 4.11 -8.50 4.05
N TYR A 253 2.99 -8.28 3.37
CA TYR A 253 2.78 -8.74 2.00
C TYR A 253 3.27 -7.69 1.01
N LEU A 254 3.98 -8.15 -0.04
CA LEU A 254 4.55 -7.35 -1.10
C LEU A 254 3.94 -7.80 -2.41
N ALA A 255 2.98 -7.06 -2.93
CA ALA A 255 2.38 -7.35 -4.23
C ALA A 255 3.14 -6.62 -5.34
N VAL A 256 3.52 -7.38 -6.39
CA VAL A 256 4.37 -6.90 -7.48
C VAL A 256 3.80 -7.30 -8.82
N TYR A 257 4.16 -6.57 -9.87
CA TYR A 257 4.10 -7.16 -11.21
C TYR A 257 5.30 -8.08 -11.40
N LYS A 258 5.02 -9.33 -11.78
CA LYS A 258 6.03 -10.38 -11.93
C LYS A 258 7.20 -9.95 -12.81
N GLY A 259 8.37 -10.45 -12.47
CA GLY A 259 9.59 -10.26 -13.23
C GLY A 259 9.64 -11.07 -14.54
N LYS A 260 10.78 -10.97 -15.24
CA LYS A 260 11.00 -11.59 -16.55
C LYS A 260 12.31 -12.38 -16.63
N LYS A 261 13.15 -12.34 -15.60
CA LYS A 261 14.40 -13.12 -15.56
C LYS A 261 14.09 -14.59 -15.32
N LYS A 262 14.62 -15.45 -16.19
CA LYS A 262 14.30 -16.89 -16.20
C LYS A 262 14.85 -17.66 -15.01
N GLU A 263 15.86 -17.13 -14.35
CA GLU A 263 16.52 -17.70 -13.17
C GLU A 263 15.68 -17.58 -11.88
N TYR A 264 14.62 -16.78 -11.91
CA TYR A 264 13.73 -16.56 -10.75
C TYR A 264 12.34 -17.14 -11.00
N PRO A 265 11.60 -17.51 -9.94
CA PRO A 265 10.23 -18.01 -10.07
C PRO A 265 9.24 -16.96 -10.56
N ASN A 266 9.58 -15.66 -10.48
CA ASN A 266 8.74 -14.53 -10.91
C ASN A 266 7.35 -14.56 -10.27
N TYR A 267 7.30 -14.62 -8.95
CA TYR A 267 6.06 -14.52 -8.18
C TYR A 267 5.38 -13.16 -8.36
N GLY A 268 4.07 -13.10 -8.14
CA GLY A 268 3.28 -11.87 -8.12
C GLY A 268 3.05 -11.34 -6.70
N LEU A 269 3.29 -12.16 -5.69
CA LEU A 269 3.14 -11.82 -4.28
C LEU A 269 4.23 -12.49 -3.45
N PHE A 270 4.78 -11.74 -2.51
CA PHE A 270 5.74 -12.22 -1.52
C PHE A 270 5.28 -11.88 -0.12
N ALA A 271 5.81 -12.58 0.88
CA ALA A 271 5.65 -12.24 2.29
C ALA A 271 6.98 -12.18 3.02
N ILE A 272 7.04 -11.26 3.98
CA ILE A 272 8.12 -11.14 4.96
C ILE A 272 7.52 -11.41 6.35
N ASP A 273 8.17 -12.24 7.12
CA ASP A 273 7.85 -12.45 8.54
C ASP A 273 8.38 -11.27 9.36
N MET A 274 7.47 -10.48 9.94
CA MET A 274 7.80 -9.27 10.70
C MET A 274 8.48 -9.55 12.04
N SER A 275 8.43 -10.79 12.53
CA SER A 275 9.14 -11.21 13.75
C SER A 275 10.65 -11.35 13.54
N GLN A 276 11.09 -11.45 12.28
CA GLN A 276 12.51 -11.63 11.94
C GLN A 276 13.25 -10.30 11.94
N SER A 277 14.36 -10.23 12.66
CA SER A 277 15.25 -9.07 12.61
C SER A 277 15.97 -8.99 11.25
N PRO A 278 16.20 -7.76 10.72
CA PRO A 278 17.04 -7.58 9.54
C PRO A 278 18.46 -8.13 9.78
N CYS A 279 19.10 -8.59 8.72
CA CYS A 279 20.50 -8.97 8.75
C CYS A 279 21.32 -7.97 7.92
N THR A 280 22.59 -7.79 8.29
CA THR A 280 23.53 -6.94 7.56
C THR A 280 24.41 -7.81 6.67
N GLY A 281 24.66 -7.38 5.44
CA GLY A 281 25.52 -8.11 4.50
C GLY A 281 25.67 -7.45 3.15
N GLN A 282 26.54 -8.03 2.32
CA GLN A 282 26.80 -7.53 0.96
C GLN A 282 25.64 -7.84 0.02
N LEU A 283 25.30 -6.89 -0.85
CA LEU A 283 24.30 -7.09 -1.90
C LEU A 283 24.89 -7.88 -3.07
N GLN A 284 24.31 -9.02 -3.37
CA GLN A 284 24.70 -9.84 -4.51
C GLN A 284 24.31 -9.15 -5.83
N GLY A 285 25.22 -9.14 -6.82
CA GLY A 285 24.93 -8.56 -8.12
C GLY A 285 24.95 -7.03 -8.20
N VAL A 286 25.26 -6.33 -7.11
CA VAL A 286 25.33 -4.86 -7.03
C VAL A 286 26.77 -4.38 -6.81
N PRO A 287 27.61 -4.36 -7.87
CA PRO A 287 29.07 -4.20 -7.72
C PRO A 287 29.52 -2.83 -7.20
N TYR A 288 28.69 -1.82 -7.36
CA TYR A 288 28.98 -0.44 -6.88
C TYR A 288 28.55 -0.20 -5.43
N HIS A 289 27.78 -1.11 -4.83
CA HIS A 289 27.43 -1.06 -3.40
C HIS A 289 28.44 -1.89 -2.62
N THR A 290 29.48 -1.21 -2.11
CA THR A 290 30.62 -1.86 -1.45
C THR A 290 30.47 -1.95 0.08
N GLU A 291 29.50 -1.26 0.64
CA GLU A 291 29.19 -1.31 2.06
C GLU A 291 28.23 -2.47 2.38
N GLU A 292 28.12 -2.83 3.65
CA GLU A 292 27.09 -3.75 4.08
C GLU A 292 25.74 -3.04 4.13
N ALA A 293 24.68 -3.75 3.71
CA ALA A 293 23.32 -3.23 3.67
C ALA A 293 22.39 -4.03 4.60
N GLU A 294 21.41 -3.36 5.17
CA GLU A 294 20.34 -4.02 5.90
C GLU A 294 19.44 -4.79 4.93
N GLN A 295 19.26 -6.08 5.20
CA GLN A 295 18.47 -6.96 4.35
C GLN A 295 17.38 -7.64 5.17
N VAL A 296 16.18 -7.75 4.60
CA VAL A 296 15.10 -8.57 5.13
C VAL A 296 14.80 -9.72 4.17
N LYS A 297 14.47 -10.88 4.73
CA LYS A 297 14.29 -12.10 3.94
C LYS A 297 12.81 -12.35 3.67
N ILE A 298 12.54 -12.75 2.44
CA ILE A 298 11.25 -13.33 2.06
C ILE A 298 11.10 -14.67 2.80
N CYS A 299 9.94 -14.88 3.41
CA CYS A 299 9.58 -16.19 3.97
C CYS A 299 8.80 -17.03 2.94
N GLU A 300 7.97 -16.42 2.10
CA GLU A 300 7.15 -17.12 1.11
C GLU A 300 6.94 -16.28 -0.15
N GLY A 301 6.56 -16.95 -1.27
CA GLY A 301 6.21 -16.28 -2.53
C GLY A 301 5.21 -17.12 -3.33
N TRP A 302 4.28 -16.45 -4.06
CA TRP A 302 3.18 -17.10 -4.78
C TRP A 302 2.95 -16.50 -6.17
N HIS A 303 2.45 -17.32 -7.07
CA HIS A 303 1.88 -16.88 -8.36
C HIS A 303 0.45 -16.37 -8.18
N PHE A 304 0.26 -15.48 -7.21
CA PHE A 304 -1.03 -14.86 -6.96
C PHE A 304 -1.29 -13.76 -7.97
N LYS A 305 -2.52 -13.72 -8.53
CA LYS A 305 -2.84 -12.84 -9.67
C LYS A 305 -3.10 -11.40 -9.24
N TRP A 306 -3.68 -11.20 -8.06
CA TRP A 306 -4.20 -9.94 -7.59
C TRP A 306 -3.29 -9.29 -6.53
N GLY A 307 -3.68 -8.13 -6.02
CA GLY A 307 -2.99 -7.43 -4.96
C GLY A 307 -2.08 -6.29 -5.44
N SER A 308 -1.55 -6.35 -6.68
CA SER A 308 -0.69 -5.27 -7.21
C SER A 308 -1.42 -3.97 -7.54
N THR A 309 -2.75 -3.95 -7.41
CA THR A 309 -3.60 -2.78 -7.62
C THR A 309 -4.45 -2.44 -6.39
N GLY A 310 -4.16 -3.06 -5.26
CA GLY A 310 -4.80 -2.82 -3.97
C GLY A 310 -4.88 -4.08 -3.13
N LEU A 311 -4.32 -4.02 -1.92
CA LEU A 311 -4.35 -5.08 -0.92
C LEU A 311 -4.38 -4.43 0.46
N THR A 312 -5.42 -4.70 1.24
CA THR A 312 -5.52 -4.20 2.62
C THR A 312 -6.00 -5.29 3.58
N SER A 313 -5.32 -5.43 4.73
CA SER A 313 -5.77 -6.30 5.81
C SER A 313 -6.90 -5.63 6.59
N LEU A 314 -7.91 -6.40 6.95
CA LEU A 314 -9.03 -5.99 7.79
C LEU A 314 -8.87 -6.52 9.24
N GLY A 315 -7.78 -7.25 9.49
CA GLY A 315 -7.58 -8.03 10.71
C GLY A 315 -8.26 -9.40 10.66
N GLU A 316 -7.97 -10.23 11.66
CA GLU A 316 -8.57 -11.55 11.86
C GLU A 316 -8.50 -12.49 10.63
N GLY A 317 -7.49 -12.29 9.77
CA GLY A 317 -7.30 -13.07 8.55
C GLY A 317 -8.24 -12.71 7.41
N LEU A 318 -8.87 -11.53 7.46
CA LEU A 318 -9.70 -10.99 6.38
C LEU A 318 -8.96 -9.90 5.60
N TYR A 319 -9.24 -9.83 4.30
CA TYR A 319 -8.59 -8.87 3.39
C TYR A 319 -9.57 -8.37 2.35
N TYR A 320 -9.47 -7.10 1.98
CA TYR A 320 -9.93 -6.66 0.68
C TYR A 320 -8.76 -6.65 -0.30
N ILE A 321 -8.98 -7.29 -1.46
CA ILE A 321 -8.01 -7.33 -2.55
C ILE A 321 -8.69 -6.78 -3.80
N SER A 322 -8.05 -5.82 -4.45
CA SER A 322 -8.55 -5.20 -5.66
C SER A 322 -8.46 -6.16 -6.84
N GLU A 323 -9.58 -6.35 -7.51
CA GLU A 323 -9.70 -6.99 -8.81
C GLU A 323 -10.11 -5.90 -9.80
N ASP A 324 -9.10 -5.25 -10.41
CA ASP A 324 -9.35 -4.17 -11.36
C ASP A 324 -9.95 -4.65 -12.66
N GLY A 325 -10.78 -3.81 -13.26
CA GLY A 325 -11.41 -4.06 -14.54
C GLY A 325 -11.65 -2.79 -15.33
N LYS A 326 -12.14 -2.96 -16.55
CA LYS A 326 -12.47 -1.86 -17.45
C LYS A 326 -13.76 -2.16 -18.21
N GLU A 327 -14.69 -1.20 -18.18
CA GLU A 327 -15.98 -1.27 -18.86
C GLU A 327 -16.26 0.07 -19.53
N ASP A 328 -16.70 0.08 -20.78
CA ASP A 328 -17.00 1.28 -21.58
C ASP A 328 -15.91 2.36 -21.56
N GLY A 329 -14.64 1.92 -21.53
CA GLY A 329 -13.48 2.80 -21.50
C GLY A 329 -13.11 3.34 -20.13
N ARG A 330 -13.90 3.12 -19.09
CA ARG A 330 -13.66 3.51 -17.71
C ARG A 330 -13.14 2.34 -16.88
N HIS A 331 -12.24 2.62 -15.97
CA HIS A 331 -11.74 1.62 -15.03
C HIS A 331 -12.64 1.55 -13.79
N TYR A 332 -12.66 0.38 -13.17
CA TYR A 332 -13.29 0.15 -11.88
C TYR A 332 -12.43 -0.76 -11.01
N CYS A 333 -12.70 -0.77 -9.72
CA CYS A 333 -12.13 -1.68 -8.75
C CYS A 333 -13.26 -2.51 -8.13
N ASN A 334 -13.15 -3.84 -8.16
CA ASN A 334 -13.89 -4.70 -7.26
C ASN A 334 -12.96 -4.99 -6.05
N ALA A 335 -13.22 -4.33 -4.92
CA ALA A 335 -12.59 -4.72 -3.67
C ALA A 335 -13.29 -6.00 -3.18
N THR A 336 -12.66 -7.14 -3.45
CA THR A 336 -13.19 -8.48 -3.18
C THR A 336 -12.71 -8.97 -1.83
N LEU A 337 -13.60 -9.55 -1.03
CA LEU A 337 -13.30 -10.09 0.29
C LEU A 337 -12.62 -11.46 0.16
N TYR A 338 -11.48 -11.57 0.81
CA TYR A 338 -10.68 -12.78 0.89
C TYR A 338 -10.42 -13.16 2.35
N THR A 339 -10.19 -14.43 2.59
CA THR A 339 -9.72 -14.98 3.87
C THR A 339 -8.31 -15.52 3.73
N ALA A 340 -7.49 -15.40 4.78
CA ALA A 340 -6.19 -16.07 4.86
C ALA A 340 -6.33 -17.57 4.57
N SER A 341 -5.36 -18.12 3.86
CA SER A 341 -5.32 -19.53 3.47
C SER A 341 -4.01 -20.15 3.89
N ASP A 342 -4.08 -21.38 4.40
CA ASP A 342 -2.90 -22.21 4.69
C ASP A 342 -2.43 -22.99 3.45
N SER A 343 -3.02 -22.74 2.27
CA SER A 343 -2.62 -23.39 1.03
C SER A 343 -1.23 -22.94 0.60
N PRO A 344 -0.31 -23.85 0.25
CA PRO A 344 0.99 -23.49 -0.29
C PRO A 344 0.90 -22.84 -1.68
N GLU A 345 -0.26 -22.94 -2.35
CA GLU A 345 -0.48 -22.42 -3.71
C GLU A 345 -0.94 -20.96 -3.72
N ALA A 346 -1.68 -20.55 -2.68
CA ALA A 346 -2.18 -19.18 -2.57
C ALA A 346 -2.40 -18.78 -1.09
N PRO A 347 -1.97 -17.58 -0.67
CA PRO A 347 -2.12 -17.12 0.72
C PRO A 347 -3.54 -16.66 1.05
N PHE A 348 -4.39 -16.49 0.03
CA PHE A 348 -5.74 -15.96 0.16
C PHE A 348 -6.75 -16.77 -0.65
N THR A 349 -7.92 -16.99 -0.07
CA THR A 349 -9.07 -17.63 -0.73
C THR A 349 -10.25 -16.66 -0.74
N ARG A 350 -10.93 -16.53 -1.87
CA ARG A 350 -12.16 -15.72 -1.95
C ARG A 350 -13.24 -16.27 -1.01
N ASN A 351 -13.98 -15.37 -0.37
CA ASN A 351 -15.10 -15.76 0.50
C ASN A 351 -16.30 -16.33 -0.25
N TYR A 352 -16.40 -16.07 -1.55
CA TYR A 352 -17.50 -16.60 -2.38
C TYR A 352 -16.97 -17.09 -3.73
N ASP A 353 -17.63 -18.11 -4.28
CA ASP A 353 -17.33 -18.68 -5.59
C ASP A 353 -18.19 -18.00 -6.66
N THR A 354 -17.56 -17.25 -7.57
CA THR A 354 -18.26 -16.66 -8.74
C THR A 354 -18.62 -17.69 -9.80
N GLU A 355 -18.09 -18.93 -9.71
CA GLU A 355 -18.28 -19.96 -10.74
C GLU A 355 -19.64 -20.67 -10.68
N LYS A 356 -20.54 -20.29 -9.76
CA LYS A 356 -21.88 -20.91 -9.63
C LYS A 356 -23.02 -20.16 -10.32
N ASN A 357 -22.74 -19.06 -11.02
CA ASN A 357 -23.76 -18.21 -11.63
C ASN A 357 -23.60 -17.95 -13.14
N ASP A 358 -22.96 -18.88 -13.89
CA ASP A 358 -23.00 -18.92 -15.36
C ASP A 358 -23.84 -20.10 -15.87
#